data_2206493e0d0cfa6a9cb9dfc4bca62e8e
#
_entry.id   2206493e0d0cfa6a9cb9dfc4bca62e8e
#
_cell.length_a   1.000
_cell.length_b   1.000
_cell.length_c   1.000
_cell.angle_alpha   90.00
_cell.angle_beta   90.00
_cell.angle_gamma   90.00
#
_symmetry.space_group_name_H-M   'P 1'
#
loop_
_entity.id
_entity.type
_entity.pdbx_description
1 polymer ?
#
loop_
_entity_poly.entity_id
_entity_poly.type
_entity_poly.pdbx_seq_one_letter_code
_entity_poly.pdbx_strand_id
1 'polypeptide(L)'
;DDLSEEQIKAFRLVDNKTSELATWDLEKLEEELAELNLDMSIFGFEHLLTEEEHEETHEDDFDIEDVLSEEPYSQFGDLYILGRHKVLCGDSTKSEDFQKLLEDEQVDLIVTDPPYNVNVGAKGDANEVFDNRKILNDNMDSDDFVQFLCKSFVNMEKSLKKGGATYVFHASSSLVEFDMALRKVNLKPRQQLIWNKNTFVLGRQDYQWKHEAIYYSFKEGEAHYFINDRTQSTVIDTPYLDFKAMKKDELITLLEDIYLKIMPTVINENKPAKCDLHPTMKPINLLGTLIKNSSRKDEIVLDPFGGSGSTLIACEQSERICYTAELDEKFCD
;
A
#
# COMPACT_ATOMS: atom_id res chain seq x y z
N ASP A 1 28.11 -43.03 0.07
CA ASP A 1 29.35 -42.26 0.30
C ASP A 1 30.37 -42.34 -0.86
N ASP A 2 29.91 -42.61 -2.09
CA ASP A 2 30.78 -42.85 -3.25
C ASP A 2 30.86 -41.68 -4.24
N LEU A 3 30.42 -40.48 -3.85
CA LEU A 3 30.46 -39.31 -4.71
C LEU A 3 31.71 -38.48 -4.49
N SER A 4 32.34 -38.02 -5.57
CA SER A 4 33.42 -37.06 -5.51
C SER A 4 32.95 -35.71 -4.99
N GLU A 5 33.86 -34.85 -4.49
CA GLU A 5 33.52 -33.49 -4.02
C GLU A 5 32.87 -32.64 -5.10
N GLU A 6 33.25 -32.85 -6.36
CA GLU A 6 32.68 -32.15 -7.52
C GLU A 6 31.25 -32.63 -7.81
N GLN A 7 30.99 -33.94 -7.67
CA GLN A 7 29.67 -34.53 -7.78
C GLN A 7 28.74 -34.08 -6.63
N ILE A 8 29.24 -33.93 -5.40
CA ILE A 8 28.51 -33.41 -4.26
C ILE A 8 28.11 -31.95 -4.49
N LYS A 9 29.02 -31.10 -5.02
CA LYS A 9 28.71 -29.70 -5.37
C LYS A 9 27.66 -29.63 -6.48
N ALA A 10 27.80 -30.45 -7.53
CA ALA A 10 26.84 -30.50 -8.63
C ALA A 10 25.47 -30.96 -8.13
N PHE A 11 25.41 -31.98 -7.26
CA PHE A 11 24.17 -32.46 -6.67
C PHE A 11 23.45 -31.38 -5.87
N ARG A 12 24.18 -30.65 -5.00
CA ARG A 12 23.60 -29.53 -4.24
C ARG A 12 23.02 -28.43 -5.13
N LEU A 13 23.70 -28.09 -6.23
CA LEU A 13 23.21 -27.11 -7.19
C LEU A 13 21.93 -27.59 -7.91
N VAL A 14 21.89 -28.85 -8.29
CA VAL A 14 20.71 -29.46 -8.92
C VAL A 14 19.56 -29.57 -7.95
N ASP A 15 19.82 -29.98 -6.71
CA ASP A 15 18.81 -30.11 -5.65
C ASP A 15 18.16 -28.74 -5.35
N ASN A 16 18.97 -27.69 -5.15
CA ASN A 16 18.46 -26.32 -4.99
C ASN A 16 17.65 -25.88 -6.20
N LYS A 17 18.11 -26.17 -7.43
CA LYS A 17 17.40 -25.79 -8.66
C LYS A 17 16.08 -26.54 -8.81
N THR A 18 16.05 -27.79 -8.41
CA THR A 18 14.82 -28.61 -8.43
C THR A 18 13.82 -28.11 -7.39
N SER A 19 14.31 -27.66 -6.22
CA SER A 19 13.47 -27.08 -5.18
C SER A 19 12.85 -25.74 -5.61
N GLU A 20 13.55 -24.94 -6.41
CA GLU A 20 12.99 -23.70 -7.01
C GLU A 20 11.85 -23.96 -8.01
N LEU A 21 11.79 -25.15 -8.61
CA LEU A 21 10.79 -25.56 -9.60
C LEU A 21 9.66 -26.40 -8.99
N ALA A 22 9.82 -26.83 -7.73
CA ALA A 22 8.84 -27.66 -7.04
C ALA A 22 7.68 -26.80 -6.54
N THR A 23 6.47 -27.22 -6.86
CA THR A 23 5.24 -26.72 -6.24
C THR A 23 4.71 -27.78 -5.28
N TRP A 24 4.13 -27.32 -4.16
CA TRP A 24 3.49 -28.23 -3.20
C TRP A 24 2.19 -28.78 -3.78
N ASP A 25 2.01 -30.08 -3.68
CA ASP A 25 0.70 -30.74 -3.82
C ASP A 25 0.01 -30.57 -2.45
N LEU A 26 -0.86 -29.58 -2.33
CA LEU A 26 -1.43 -29.16 -1.05
C LEU A 26 -2.29 -30.26 -0.41
N GLU A 27 -3.02 -31.07 -1.21
CA GLU A 27 -3.81 -32.19 -0.68
C GLU A 27 -2.91 -33.25 0.00
N LYS A 28 -1.80 -33.60 -0.64
CA LYS A 28 -0.84 -34.54 -0.06
C LYS A 28 -0.07 -33.97 1.11
N LEU A 29 0.25 -32.67 1.05
CA LEU A 29 0.91 -32.01 2.16
C LEU A 29 0.03 -31.98 3.40
N GLU A 30 -1.27 -31.73 3.26
CA GLU A 30 -2.22 -31.76 4.35
C GLU A 30 -2.35 -33.16 4.98
N GLU A 31 -2.43 -34.18 4.14
CA GLU A 31 -2.43 -35.59 4.60
C GLU A 31 -1.15 -35.95 5.39
N GLU A 32 0.03 -35.58 4.87
CA GLU A 32 1.31 -35.84 5.53
C GLU A 32 1.46 -35.04 6.83
N LEU A 33 1.02 -33.79 6.87
CA LEU A 33 1.07 -32.94 8.07
C LEU A 33 0.10 -33.45 9.16
N ALA A 34 -1.06 -33.98 8.77
CA ALA A 34 -2.02 -34.58 9.70
C ALA A 34 -1.49 -35.85 10.39
N GLU A 35 -0.56 -36.55 9.77
CA GLU A 35 0.09 -37.78 10.35
C GLU A 35 1.24 -37.42 11.32
N LEU A 36 1.72 -36.16 11.31
CA LEU A 36 2.84 -35.74 12.14
C LEU A 36 2.37 -35.28 13.52
N ASN A 37 2.90 -35.87 14.58
CA ASN A 37 2.72 -35.40 15.97
C ASN A 37 3.72 -34.33 16.37
N LEU A 38 4.02 -33.40 15.46
CA LEU A 38 4.95 -32.29 15.64
C LEU A 38 4.25 -30.98 15.29
N ASP A 39 4.51 -29.94 16.06
CA ASP A 39 4.07 -28.60 15.71
C ASP A 39 4.91 -28.10 14.53
N MET A 40 4.33 -28.19 13.34
CA MET A 40 4.98 -27.77 12.08
C MET A 40 4.85 -26.28 11.81
N SER A 41 4.13 -25.53 12.64
CA SER A 41 3.99 -24.05 12.53
C SER A 41 5.34 -23.35 12.66
N ILE A 42 6.23 -23.85 13.54
CA ILE A 42 7.59 -23.33 13.71
C ILE A 42 8.45 -23.43 12.44
N PHE A 43 8.05 -24.25 11.48
CA PHE A 43 8.70 -24.39 10.18
C PHE A 43 7.96 -23.68 9.04
N GLY A 44 6.89 -22.91 9.37
CA GLY A 44 6.13 -22.09 8.42
C GLY A 44 5.09 -22.84 7.59
N PHE A 45 4.73 -24.09 7.97
CA PHE A 45 3.74 -24.89 7.23
C PHE A 45 2.28 -24.47 7.52
N GLU A 46 2.00 -23.74 8.57
CA GLU A 46 0.65 -23.24 8.88
C GLU A 46 0.07 -22.34 7.78
N HIS A 47 0.93 -21.61 7.05
CA HIS A 47 0.52 -20.71 5.99
C HIS A 47 0.35 -21.36 4.61
N LEU A 48 0.75 -22.63 4.46
CA LEU A 48 0.61 -23.36 3.19
C LEU A 48 -0.75 -24.06 3.06
N LEU A 49 -1.46 -24.26 4.17
CA LEU A 49 -2.73 -24.96 4.23
C LEU A 49 -3.94 -24.01 4.30
N THR A 50 -3.73 -22.75 4.60
CA THR A 50 -4.76 -21.75 4.51
C THR A 50 -4.66 -21.06 3.15
N GLU A 51 -5.40 -21.54 2.16
CA GLU A 51 -5.85 -20.67 1.09
C GLU A 51 -6.75 -19.62 1.77
N GLU A 52 -6.19 -18.47 2.17
CA GLU A 52 -7.02 -17.31 2.41
C GLU A 52 -7.66 -17.01 1.07
N GLU A 53 -8.97 -17.26 0.94
CA GLU A 53 -9.76 -16.71 -0.16
C GLU A 53 -9.53 -15.19 -0.12
N HIS A 54 -8.67 -14.71 -1.00
CA HIS A 54 -8.42 -13.30 -1.16
C HIS A 54 -9.63 -12.71 -1.85
N GLU A 55 -10.57 -12.19 -1.08
CA GLU A 55 -11.61 -11.35 -1.64
C GLU A 55 -10.93 -10.20 -2.39
N GLU A 56 -11.25 -10.08 -3.68
CA GLU A 56 -10.72 -9.02 -4.51
C GLU A 56 -11.33 -7.69 -4.05
N THR A 57 -10.48 -6.68 -3.90
CA THR A 57 -10.94 -5.32 -3.70
C THR A 57 -11.41 -4.75 -5.03
N HIS A 58 -12.50 -3.98 -5.03
CA HIS A 58 -13.10 -3.39 -6.21
C HIS A 58 -13.17 -1.88 -6.05
N GLU A 59 -12.95 -1.16 -7.17
CA GLU A 59 -13.25 0.27 -7.21
C GLU A 59 -14.74 0.45 -6.97
N ASP A 60 -15.11 1.47 -6.19
CA ASP A 60 -16.50 1.83 -6.00
C ASP A 60 -16.96 2.85 -7.06
N ASP A 61 -18.28 2.86 -7.33
CA ASP A 61 -18.92 3.82 -8.22
C ASP A 61 -19.50 5.04 -7.46
N PHE A 62 -19.02 5.28 -6.21
CA PHE A 62 -19.52 6.34 -5.36
C PHE A 62 -19.08 7.71 -5.89
N ASP A 63 -20.05 8.56 -6.21
CA ASP A 63 -19.80 9.94 -6.64
C ASP A 63 -19.81 10.88 -5.42
N ILE A 64 -18.64 11.29 -5.00
CA ILE A 64 -18.46 12.18 -3.86
C ILE A 64 -19.10 13.56 -4.13
N GLU A 65 -19.24 13.99 -5.40
CA GLU A 65 -19.81 15.32 -5.75
C GLU A 65 -21.25 15.48 -5.27
N ASP A 66 -22.01 14.39 -5.22
CA ASP A 66 -23.41 14.41 -4.79
C ASP A 66 -23.56 14.59 -3.26
N VAL A 67 -22.50 14.43 -2.48
CA VAL A 67 -22.56 14.32 -1.01
C VAL A 67 -21.79 15.41 -0.28
N LEU A 68 -20.76 16.02 -0.90
CA LEU A 68 -20.02 17.09 -0.25
C LEU A 68 -20.90 18.31 0.01
N SER A 69 -21.17 18.56 1.28
CA SER A 69 -21.89 19.77 1.71
C SER A 69 -20.98 21.00 1.59
N GLU A 70 -21.57 22.16 1.28
CA GLU A 70 -20.82 23.44 1.28
C GLU A 70 -20.30 23.78 2.69
N GLU A 71 -21.00 23.34 3.74
CA GLU A 71 -20.60 23.49 5.14
C GLU A 71 -20.41 22.10 5.75
N PRO A 72 -19.19 21.74 6.24
CA PRO A 72 -18.93 20.45 6.86
C PRO A 72 -19.71 20.28 8.18
N TYR A 73 -20.14 19.04 8.46
CA TYR A 73 -20.69 18.66 9.77
C TYR A 73 -19.58 18.43 10.77
N SER A 74 -18.47 17.86 10.30
CA SER A 74 -17.31 17.49 11.09
C SER A 74 -16.58 18.73 11.62
N GLN A 75 -16.08 18.64 12.84
CA GLN A 75 -15.24 19.67 13.44
C GLN A 75 -13.91 19.06 13.86
N PHE A 76 -12.87 19.91 13.84
CA PHE A 76 -11.56 19.48 14.28
C PHE A 76 -11.62 18.89 15.69
N GLY A 77 -11.15 17.67 15.84
CA GLY A 77 -11.18 16.88 17.06
C GLY A 77 -12.33 15.87 17.12
N ASP A 78 -13.27 15.84 16.19
CA ASP A 78 -14.32 14.82 16.18
C ASP A 78 -13.75 13.45 15.84
N LEU A 79 -14.23 12.42 16.56
CA LEU A 79 -13.88 11.02 16.33
C LEU A 79 -15.14 10.24 15.97
N TYR A 80 -15.15 9.66 14.79
CA TYR A 80 -16.23 8.83 14.27
C TYR A 80 -15.89 7.35 14.38
N ILE A 81 -16.87 6.55 14.78
CA ILE A 81 -16.78 5.10 14.84
C ILE A 81 -17.67 4.52 13.75
N LEU A 82 -17.07 3.91 12.73
CA LEU A 82 -17.74 3.33 11.58
C LEU A 82 -17.63 1.80 11.64
N GLY A 83 -18.57 1.17 12.37
CA GLY A 83 -18.44 -0.25 12.67
C GLY A 83 -17.22 -0.53 13.53
N ARG A 84 -16.19 -1.14 12.95
CA ARG A 84 -14.91 -1.42 13.60
C ARG A 84 -13.81 -0.41 13.24
N HIS A 85 -14.08 0.49 12.28
CA HIS A 85 -13.13 1.51 11.85
C HIS A 85 -13.27 2.79 12.68
N LYS A 86 -12.22 3.61 12.68
CA LYS A 86 -12.21 4.92 13.32
C LYS A 86 -11.74 5.99 12.33
N VAL A 87 -12.43 7.13 12.32
CA VAL A 87 -12.04 8.33 11.54
C VAL A 87 -11.93 9.50 12.51
N LEU A 88 -10.79 10.14 12.57
CA LEU A 88 -10.55 11.32 13.39
C LEU A 88 -10.38 12.55 12.48
N CYS A 89 -11.17 13.58 12.69
CA CYS A 89 -10.87 14.91 12.17
C CYS A 89 -9.72 15.52 12.98
N GLY A 90 -8.47 15.37 12.53
CA GLY A 90 -7.29 15.66 13.33
C GLY A 90 -6.00 15.86 12.54
N ASP A 91 -4.96 16.27 13.25
CA ASP A 91 -3.66 16.60 12.71
C ASP A 91 -2.64 15.49 12.99
N SER A 92 -2.19 14.81 11.95
CA SER A 92 -1.20 13.73 12.02
C SER A 92 0.14 14.11 12.68
N THR A 93 0.44 15.41 12.78
CA THR A 93 1.64 15.91 13.45
C THR A 93 1.50 16.01 14.96
N LYS A 94 0.28 15.88 15.50
CA LYS A 94 -0.02 15.99 16.93
C LYS A 94 -0.09 14.62 17.59
N SER A 95 0.66 14.44 18.66
CA SER A 95 0.64 13.20 19.43
C SER A 95 -0.68 12.98 20.16
N GLU A 96 -1.37 14.06 20.52
CA GLU A 96 -2.66 14.02 21.20
C GLU A 96 -3.75 13.44 20.28
N ASP A 97 -3.71 13.77 19.01
CA ASP A 97 -4.65 13.28 18.01
C ASP A 97 -4.43 11.78 17.75
N PHE A 98 -3.16 11.34 17.66
CA PHE A 98 -2.84 9.91 17.61
C PHE A 98 -3.31 9.17 18.88
N GLN A 99 -3.09 9.76 20.06
CA GLN A 99 -3.56 9.16 21.30
C GLN A 99 -5.09 9.03 21.33
N LYS A 100 -5.82 10.02 20.81
CA LYS A 100 -7.27 9.99 20.71
C LYS A 100 -7.77 8.93 19.72
N LEU A 101 -7.12 8.80 18.57
CA LEU A 101 -7.48 7.83 17.52
C LEU A 101 -7.21 6.39 17.95
N LEU A 102 -6.02 6.16 18.50
CA LEU A 102 -5.52 4.82 18.80
C LEU A 102 -5.83 4.38 20.23
N GLU A 103 -6.03 5.35 21.15
CA GLU A 103 -6.09 5.07 22.58
C GLU A 103 -4.78 4.40 23.05
N ASP A 104 -4.82 3.12 23.42
CA ASP A 104 -3.64 2.34 23.82
C ASP A 104 -3.28 1.24 22.78
N GLU A 105 -3.93 1.24 21.63
CA GLU A 105 -3.72 0.23 20.58
C GLU A 105 -2.49 0.53 19.75
N GLN A 106 -1.80 -0.52 19.31
CA GLN A 106 -0.76 -0.46 18.31
C GLN A 106 -1.27 -1.05 17.00
N VAL A 107 -0.78 -0.50 15.89
CA VAL A 107 -1.21 -0.89 14.55
C VAL A 107 -0.23 -1.89 13.92
N ASP A 108 -0.73 -2.73 13.04
CA ASP A 108 0.03 -3.79 12.36
C ASP A 108 0.67 -3.29 11.08
N LEU A 109 -0.01 -2.37 10.40
CA LEU A 109 0.40 -1.82 9.11
C LEU A 109 0.10 -0.33 9.04
N ILE A 110 0.92 0.41 8.32
CA ILE A 110 0.65 1.81 7.92
C ILE A 110 0.67 1.90 6.40
N VAL A 111 -0.41 2.41 5.81
CA VAL A 111 -0.50 2.75 4.39
C VAL A 111 -0.95 4.20 4.30
N THR A 112 -0.14 5.08 3.71
CA THR A 112 -0.40 6.52 3.82
C THR A 112 0.16 7.33 2.66
N ASP A 113 -0.54 8.42 2.35
CA ASP A 113 -0.27 9.37 1.25
C ASP A 113 -0.13 10.81 1.78
N PRO A 114 0.99 11.17 2.43
CA PRO A 114 1.22 12.52 2.93
C PRO A 114 1.29 13.55 1.80
N PRO A 115 1.08 14.86 2.07
CA PRO A 115 1.33 15.93 1.11
C PRO A 115 2.77 15.84 0.54
N TYR A 116 2.92 16.11 -0.78
CA TYR A 116 4.21 15.95 -1.47
C TYR A 116 5.05 17.22 -1.56
N ASN A 117 4.52 18.36 -1.09
CA ASN A 117 5.14 19.68 -1.18
C ASN A 117 5.38 20.12 -2.64
N VAL A 118 4.45 19.81 -3.51
CA VAL A 118 4.51 20.15 -4.95
C VAL A 118 3.67 21.35 -5.32
N ASN A 119 3.04 22.01 -4.33
CA ASN A 119 2.22 23.22 -4.48
C ASN A 119 1.09 23.03 -5.51
N VAL A 120 0.30 21.98 -5.34
CA VAL A 120 -0.86 21.70 -6.18
C VAL A 120 -1.82 22.91 -6.13
N GLY A 121 -2.12 23.53 -7.27
CA GLY A 121 -2.97 24.71 -7.37
C GLY A 121 -2.23 26.06 -7.39
N ALA A 122 -0.88 26.09 -7.41
CA ALA A 122 -0.13 27.31 -7.62
C ALA A 122 -0.20 27.78 -9.08
N LYS A 123 -0.71 28.97 -9.25
CA LYS A 123 -0.84 29.82 -10.43
C LYS A 123 -0.15 29.34 -11.70
N GLY A 124 -0.94 29.05 -12.72
CA GLY A 124 -0.44 29.01 -14.08
C GLY A 124 -1.27 28.30 -15.13
N ASP A 125 -2.38 27.69 -14.80
CA ASP A 125 -3.29 27.15 -15.78
C ASP A 125 -4.50 28.05 -15.98
N ALA A 126 -4.68 28.48 -17.24
CA ALA A 126 -5.68 29.45 -17.68
C ALA A 126 -7.14 28.92 -17.65
N ASN A 127 -7.41 27.91 -16.87
CA ASN A 127 -8.75 27.40 -16.60
C ASN A 127 -9.11 27.69 -15.15
N GLU A 128 -9.89 28.73 -14.95
CA GLU A 128 -10.40 29.24 -13.67
C GLU A 128 -11.23 28.27 -12.82
N VAL A 129 -11.30 26.99 -13.20
CA VAL A 129 -12.10 25.96 -12.53
C VAL A 129 -11.37 25.30 -11.35
N PHE A 130 -10.06 25.54 -11.17
CA PHE A 130 -9.24 24.82 -10.17
C PHE A 130 -8.89 25.62 -8.90
N ASP A 131 -9.53 26.77 -8.64
CA ASP A 131 -9.12 27.70 -7.56
C ASP A 131 -9.49 27.27 -6.12
N ASN A 132 -10.22 26.16 -5.92
CA ASN A 132 -10.66 25.71 -4.58
C ASN A 132 -9.93 24.46 -4.04
N ARG A 133 -8.85 23.99 -4.68
CA ARG A 133 -8.22 22.71 -4.35
C ARG A 133 -6.80 22.88 -3.82
N LYS A 134 -6.64 23.64 -2.74
CA LYS A 134 -5.36 23.73 -2.05
C LYS A 134 -5.24 22.54 -1.09
N ILE A 135 -4.26 21.66 -1.33
CA ILE A 135 -3.85 20.68 -0.33
C ILE A 135 -3.19 21.45 0.81
N LEU A 136 -3.68 21.22 2.03
CA LEU A 136 -3.09 21.80 3.23
C LEU A 136 -1.65 21.28 3.39
N ASN A 137 -0.74 22.18 3.79
CA ASN A 137 0.68 21.85 4.01
C ASN A 137 1.48 21.40 2.76
N ASP A 138 1.08 21.81 1.54
CA ASP A 138 1.72 21.40 0.28
C ASP A 138 2.66 22.49 -0.31
N ASN A 139 3.06 23.51 0.47
CA ASN A 139 3.95 24.59 0.03
C ASN A 139 4.83 25.09 1.18
N MET A 140 5.88 24.33 1.48
CA MET A 140 6.84 24.62 2.55
C MET A 140 8.27 24.70 1.98
N ASP A 141 9.17 25.39 2.69
CA ASP A 141 10.60 25.22 2.45
C ASP A 141 11.03 23.78 2.76
N SER A 142 12.10 23.29 2.09
CA SER A 142 12.55 21.89 2.20
C SER A 142 12.83 21.45 3.64
N ASP A 143 13.47 22.31 4.45
CA ASP A 143 13.75 22.02 5.86
C ASP A 143 12.48 21.95 6.72
N ASP A 144 11.53 22.87 6.49
CA ASP A 144 10.23 22.87 7.19
C ASP A 144 9.40 21.68 6.78
N PHE A 145 9.46 21.28 5.52
CA PHE A 145 8.78 20.09 5.03
C PHE A 145 9.34 18.81 5.67
N VAL A 146 10.67 18.67 5.77
CA VAL A 146 11.29 17.55 6.50
C VAL A 146 10.85 17.53 7.96
N GLN A 147 10.74 18.69 8.63
CA GLN A 147 10.26 18.78 10.01
C GLN A 147 8.79 18.36 10.13
N PHE A 148 7.94 18.80 9.20
CA PHE A 148 6.53 18.39 9.13
C PHE A 148 6.41 16.86 9.00
N LEU A 149 7.10 16.26 8.02
CA LEU A 149 7.12 14.81 7.85
C LEU A 149 7.64 14.08 9.10
N CYS A 150 8.73 14.58 9.71
CA CYS A 150 9.26 13.98 10.93
C CYS A 150 8.27 13.98 12.07
N LYS A 151 7.48 15.02 12.26
CA LYS A 151 6.46 15.10 13.32
C LYS A 151 5.41 14.00 13.16
N SER A 152 4.86 13.84 11.96
CA SER A 152 3.91 12.79 11.67
C SER A 152 4.55 11.40 11.76
N PHE A 153 5.73 11.19 11.16
CA PHE A 153 6.39 9.90 11.13
C PHE A 153 6.88 9.42 12.51
N VAL A 154 7.17 10.33 13.45
CA VAL A 154 7.43 9.96 14.86
C VAL A 154 6.20 9.35 15.48
N ASN A 155 5.01 9.90 15.22
CA ASN A 155 3.76 9.36 15.72
C ASN A 155 3.46 7.99 15.08
N MET A 156 3.68 7.86 13.77
CA MET A 156 3.58 6.58 13.04
C MET A 156 4.50 5.51 13.65
N GLU A 157 5.80 5.84 13.84
CA GLU A 157 6.77 4.90 14.40
C GLU A 157 6.37 4.42 15.79
N LYS A 158 5.87 5.32 16.64
CA LYS A 158 5.43 4.97 17.99
C LYS A 158 4.20 4.09 18.01
N SER A 159 3.26 4.31 17.10
CA SER A 159 2.02 3.54 17.00
C SER A 159 2.21 2.16 16.37
N LEU A 160 3.25 1.98 15.55
CA LEU A 160 3.49 0.74 14.81
C LEU A 160 4.07 -0.34 15.72
N LYS A 161 3.53 -1.56 15.64
CA LYS A 161 4.09 -2.75 16.28
C LYS A 161 5.50 -3.04 15.76
N LYS A 162 6.32 -3.72 16.54
CA LYS A 162 7.57 -4.30 16.05
C LYS A 162 7.24 -5.32 14.95
N GLY A 163 7.98 -5.31 13.85
CA GLY A 163 7.67 -6.09 12.66
C GLY A 163 6.55 -5.51 11.79
N GLY A 164 5.78 -4.55 12.27
CA GLY A 164 4.77 -3.87 11.46
C GLY A 164 5.38 -3.16 10.25
N ALA A 165 4.71 -3.22 9.10
CA ALA A 165 5.18 -2.66 7.84
C ALA A 165 4.64 -1.24 7.60
N THR A 166 5.30 -0.51 6.67
CA THR A 166 4.81 0.79 6.22
C THR A 166 4.93 0.91 4.71
N TYR A 167 3.91 1.48 4.08
CA TYR A 167 3.90 1.96 2.71
C TYR A 167 3.64 3.47 2.73
N VAL A 168 4.61 4.24 2.27
CA VAL A 168 4.52 5.70 2.25
C VAL A 168 4.65 6.17 0.81
N PHE A 169 3.56 6.68 0.26
CA PHE A 169 3.54 7.28 -1.06
C PHE A 169 4.34 8.59 -1.06
N HIS A 170 5.01 8.89 -2.16
CA HIS A 170 5.76 10.13 -2.32
C HIS A 170 5.99 10.50 -3.78
N ALA A 171 6.14 11.79 -4.04
CA ALA A 171 6.58 12.23 -5.35
C ALA A 171 8.09 12.02 -5.53
N SER A 172 8.51 11.71 -6.76
CA SER A 172 9.94 11.61 -7.09
C SER A 172 10.70 12.93 -6.88
N SER A 173 10.02 14.08 -6.94
CA SER A 173 10.61 15.40 -6.70
C SER A 173 10.96 15.66 -5.23
N SER A 174 10.28 15.03 -4.29
CA SER A 174 10.49 15.15 -2.83
C SER A 174 11.06 13.89 -2.19
N LEU A 175 11.61 13.00 -3.00
CA LEU A 175 12.19 11.71 -2.57
C LEU A 175 13.21 11.89 -1.43
N VAL A 176 14.07 12.89 -1.52
CA VAL A 176 15.13 13.13 -0.54
C VAL A 176 14.57 13.49 0.84
N GLU A 177 13.59 14.38 0.87
CA GLU A 177 12.91 14.84 2.09
C GLU A 177 12.21 13.67 2.80
N PHE A 178 11.50 12.83 2.03
CA PHE A 178 10.86 11.63 2.57
C PHE A 178 11.87 10.61 3.11
N ASP A 179 12.95 10.30 2.37
CA ASP A 179 14.00 9.39 2.83
C ASP A 179 14.66 9.91 4.11
N MET A 180 14.98 11.20 4.15
CA MET A 180 15.56 11.83 5.34
C MET A 180 14.64 11.75 6.56
N ALA A 181 13.35 12.04 6.38
CA ALA A 181 12.38 12.02 7.46
C ALA A 181 12.18 10.60 8.00
N LEU A 182 11.98 9.61 7.12
CA LEU A 182 11.82 8.20 7.49
C LEU A 182 13.05 7.67 8.25
N ARG A 183 14.25 7.96 7.77
CA ARG A 183 15.49 7.54 8.46
C ARG A 183 15.67 8.18 9.83
N LYS A 184 15.27 9.46 9.99
CA LYS A 184 15.35 10.16 11.28
C LYS A 184 14.48 9.52 12.36
N VAL A 185 13.36 8.89 11.96
CA VAL A 185 12.44 8.23 12.88
C VAL A 185 12.62 6.70 12.95
N ASN A 186 13.70 6.15 12.41
CA ASN A 186 14.03 4.71 12.36
C ASN A 186 13.09 3.84 11.50
N LEU A 187 12.28 4.43 10.63
CA LEU A 187 11.50 3.73 9.60
C LEU A 187 12.28 3.74 8.27
N LYS A 188 13.46 3.12 8.26
CA LYS A 188 14.36 3.15 7.09
C LYS A 188 13.73 2.48 5.88
N PRO A 189 13.62 3.16 4.71
CA PRO A 189 13.19 2.53 3.48
C PRO A 189 14.04 1.29 3.15
N ARG A 190 13.35 0.18 2.88
CA ARG A 190 13.97 -1.11 2.51
C ARG A 190 13.90 -1.32 1.01
N GLN A 191 12.77 -0.97 0.41
CA GLN A 191 12.53 -1.05 -1.02
C GLN A 191 11.73 0.16 -1.47
N GLN A 192 11.83 0.48 -2.74
CA GLN A 192 10.97 1.42 -3.42
C GLN A 192 10.11 0.64 -4.42
N LEU A 193 8.80 0.80 -4.30
CA LEU A 193 7.85 0.29 -5.25
C LEU A 193 7.46 1.40 -6.22
N ILE A 194 7.01 1.03 -7.39
CA ILE A 194 6.56 1.96 -8.42
C ILE A 194 5.14 1.59 -8.83
N TRP A 195 4.21 2.48 -8.56
CA TRP A 195 2.89 2.42 -9.16
C TRP A 195 2.93 3.05 -10.55
N ASN A 196 2.79 2.23 -11.59
CA ASN A 196 2.75 2.67 -12.99
C ASN A 196 1.30 2.99 -13.39
N LYS A 197 1.01 4.27 -13.58
CA LYS A 197 -0.33 4.73 -13.96
C LYS A 197 -0.64 4.38 -15.41
N ASN A 198 -1.91 4.13 -15.72
CA ASN A 198 -2.37 3.86 -17.09
C ASN A 198 -2.17 5.06 -18.02
N THR A 199 -2.32 6.29 -17.48
CA THR A 199 -2.15 7.56 -18.19
C THR A 199 -1.12 8.44 -17.49
N PHE A 200 -0.47 9.32 -18.24
CA PHE A 200 0.34 10.39 -17.66
C PHE A 200 -0.47 11.69 -17.58
N VAL A 201 -0.09 12.56 -16.67
CA VAL A 201 -0.62 13.93 -16.59
C VAL A 201 0.26 14.83 -17.43
N LEU A 202 -0.33 15.52 -18.43
CA LEU A 202 0.41 16.45 -19.27
C LEU A 202 0.81 17.69 -18.44
N GLY A 203 2.10 17.87 -18.23
CA GLY A 203 2.71 19.00 -17.55
C GLY A 203 3.66 19.79 -18.46
N ARG A 204 4.32 20.82 -17.90
CA ARG A 204 5.29 21.66 -18.61
C ARG A 204 6.70 21.08 -18.66
N GLN A 205 6.87 19.88 -18.12
CA GLN A 205 8.17 19.17 -18.04
C GLN A 205 8.46 18.47 -19.37
N ASP A 206 9.75 18.21 -19.65
CA ASP A 206 10.19 17.49 -20.84
C ASP A 206 9.67 16.06 -20.85
N TYR A 207 9.72 15.37 -19.69
CA TYR A 207 9.18 14.02 -19.49
C TYR A 207 7.94 14.09 -18.61
N GLN A 208 6.88 13.41 -19.02
CA GLN A 208 5.62 13.37 -18.30
C GLN A 208 5.62 12.28 -17.23
N TRP A 209 5.17 12.61 -16.02
CA TRP A 209 5.08 11.65 -14.94
C TRP A 209 3.98 10.63 -15.19
N LYS A 210 4.36 9.35 -15.31
CA LYS A 210 3.43 8.23 -15.47
C LYS A 210 3.43 7.29 -14.26
N HIS A 211 4.17 7.60 -13.23
CA HIS A 211 4.28 6.76 -12.04
C HIS A 211 4.26 7.56 -10.75
N GLU A 212 3.94 6.88 -9.67
CA GLU A 212 4.22 7.33 -8.30
C GLU A 212 5.11 6.31 -7.60
N ALA A 213 5.92 6.80 -6.68
CA ALA A 213 6.82 5.97 -5.91
C ALA A 213 6.26 5.73 -4.51
N ILE A 214 6.55 4.56 -3.95
CA ILE A 214 6.11 4.14 -2.63
C ILE A 214 7.32 3.60 -1.88
N TYR A 215 7.65 4.16 -0.73
CA TYR A 215 8.63 3.57 0.16
C TYR A 215 8.00 2.47 1.00
N TYR A 216 8.59 1.28 0.91
CA TYR A 216 8.31 0.15 1.78
C TYR A 216 9.35 0.06 2.88
N SER A 217 8.89 -0.03 4.12
CA SER A 217 9.73 -0.26 5.30
C SER A 217 9.01 -1.15 6.31
N PHE A 218 9.73 -1.54 7.36
CA PHE A 218 9.14 -2.17 8.53
C PHE A 218 9.93 -1.80 9.78
N LYS A 219 9.25 -1.77 10.92
CA LYS A 219 9.84 -1.47 12.22
C LYS A 219 10.68 -2.64 12.70
N GLU A 220 11.94 -2.36 13.04
CA GLU A 220 12.87 -3.37 13.55
C GLU A 220 12.46 -3.89 14.94
N GLY A 221 12.86 -5.12 15.26
CA GLY A 221 12.71 -5.70 16.58
C GLY A 221 11.98 -7.04 16.60
N GLU A 222 11.17 -7.33 15.60
CA GLU A 222 10.49 -8.62 15.37
C GLU A 222 10.46 -8.95 13.88
N ALA A 223 10.11 -10.19 13.52
CA ALA A 223 9.91 -10.58 12.13
C ALA A 223 8.69 -9.84 11.56
N HIS A 224 8.84 -9.26 10.37
CA HIS A 224 7.72 -8.65 9.68
C HIS A 224 6.89 -9.72 8.95
N TYR A 225 5.59 -9.49 8.90
CA TYR A 225 4.70 -10.27 8.06
C TYR A 225 4.78 -9.79 6.61
N PHE A 226 4.89 -10.71 5.68
CA PHE A 226 4.67 -10.53 4.25
C PHE A 226 4.09 -11.83 3.71
N ILE A 227 3.16 -11.75 2.77
CA ILE A 227 2.59 -12.96 2.15
C ILE A 227 3.70 -13.87 1.62
N ASN A 228 3.48 -15.18 1.64
CA ASN A 228 4.49 -16.16 1.20
C ASN A 228 4.57 -16.26 -0.33
N ASP A 229 4.48 -15.13 -1.02
CA ASP A 229 4.68 -15.04 -2.46
C ASP A 229 6.00 -14.32 -2.77
N ARG A 230 6.97 -15.05 -3.29
CA ARG A 230 8.30 -14.54 -3.68
C ARG A 230 8.48 -14.35 -5.18
N THR A 231 7.40 -14.46 -5.95
CA THR A 231 7.44 -14.22 -7.41
C THR A 231 7.43 -12.74 -7.76
N GLN A 232 7.20 -11.88 -6.77
CA GLN A 232 7.08 -10.44 -6.94
C GLN A 232 8.43 -9.78 -7.25
N SER A 233 8.50 -9.05 -8.36
CA SER A 233 9.67 -8.32 -8.84
C SER A 233 9.57 -6.82 -8.50
N THR A 234 10.70 -6.12 -8.34
CA THR A 234 10.73 -4.67 -8.14
C THR A 234 10.45 -3.85 -9.41
N VAL A 235 10.52 -4.48 -10.56
CA VAL A 235 10.10 -3.91 -11.86
C VAL A 235 9.34 -4.97 -12.62
N ILE A 236 8.13 -4.62 -13.08
CA ILE A 236 7.38 -5.49 -13.98
C ILE A 236 7.38 -4.85 -15.35
N ASP A 237 8.10 -5.50 -16.22
CA ASP A 237 7.87 -5.38 -17.64
C ASP A 237 6.57 -6.14 -17.95
N THR A 238 5.49 -5.41 -18.20
CA THR A 238 4.31 -6.01 -18.82
C THR A 238 4.78 -6.49 -20.20
N PRO A 239 4.81 -7.80 -20.48
CA PRO A 239 5.18 -8.25 -21.82
C PRO A 239 4.24 -7.59 -22.82
N TYR A 240 4.81 -6.98 -23.86
CA TYR A 240 4.02 -6.44 -24.96
C TYR A 240 3.41 -7.63 -25.72
N LEU A 241 2.19 -7.96 -25.36
CA LEU A 241 1.41 -8.98 -26.07
C LEU A 241 0.65 -8.27 -27.19
N ASP A 242 0.82 -8.74 -28.40
CA ASP A 242 0.02 -8.27 -29.52
C ASP A 242 -1.40 -8.86 -29.42
N PHE A 243 -2.20 -8.26 -28.54
CA PHE A 243 -3.59 -8.65 -28.29
C PHE A 243 -4.47 -8.63 -29.54
N LYS A 244 -4.04 -7.94 -30.63
CA LYS A 244 -4.77 -7.91 -31.90
C LYS A 244 -4.58 -9.18 -32.71
N ALA A 245 -3.50 -9.91 -32.48
CA ALA A 245 -3.20 -11.18 -33.17
C ALA A 245 -3.76 -12.40 -32.43
N MET A 246 -4.20 -12.26 -31.17
CA MET A 246 -4.71 -13.37 -30.35
C MET A 246 -6.21 -13.60 -30.57
N LYS A 247 -6.61 -14.89 -30.54
CA LYS A 247 -8.05 -15.24 -30.51
C LYS A 247 -8.65 -14.86 -29.17
N LYS A 248 -9.96 -14.58 -29.16
CA LYS A 248 -10.68 -14.13 -27.97
C LYS A 248 -10.53 -15.10 -26.79
N ASP A 249 -10.61 -16.40 -27.03
CA ASP A 249 -10.51 -17.41 -25.97
C ASP A 249 -9.08 -17.55 -25.43
N GLU A 250 -8.06 -17.44 -26.29
CA GLU A 250 -6.64 -17.38 -25.91
C GLU A 250 -6.35 -16.11 -25.09
N LEU A 251 -7.01 -15.01 -25.42
CA LEU A 251 -6.89 -13.74 -24.73
C LEU A 251 -7.51 -13.79 -23.33
N ILE A 252 -8.67 -14.44 -23.18
CA ILE A 252 -9.35 -14.64 -21.90
C ILE A 252 -8.50 -15.55 -21.00
N THR A 253 -8.08 -16.72 -21.48
CA THR A 253 -7.24 -17.64 -20.71
C THR A 253 -5.91 -17.01 -20.29
N LEU A 254 -5.29 -16.24 -21.18
CA LEU A 254 -4.05 -15.53 -20.87
C LEU A 254 -4.26 -14.42 -19.83
N LEU A 255 -5.37 -13.69 -19.92
CA LEU A 255 -5.72 -12.67 -18.94
C LEU A 255 -6.01 -13.29 -17.58
N GLU A 256 -6.73 -14.41 -17.54
CA GLU A 256 -6.97 -15.18 -16.31
C GLU A 256 -5.66 -15.72 -15.71
N ASP A 257 -4.77 -16.30 -16.52
CA ASP A 257 -3.46 -16.80 -16.08
C ASP A 257 -2.52 -15.69 -15.61
N ILE A 258 -2.52 -14.53 -16.27
CA ILE A 258 -1.75 -13.35 -15.86
C ILE A 258 -2.32 -12.79 -14.56
N TYR A 259 -3.64 -12.70 -14.46
CA TYR A 259 -4.33 -12.15 -13.30
C TYR A 259 -4.09 -13.00 -12.04
N LEU A 260 -4.11 -14.33 -12.16
CA LEU A 260 -3.94 -15.26 -11.04
C LEU A 260 -2.48 -15.52 -10.63
N LYS A 261 -1.50 -15.23 -11.48
CA LYS A 261 -0.08 -15.63 -11.24
C LYS A 261 0.88 -14.49 -10.95
N ILE A 262 0.49 -13.23 -11.12
CA ILE A 262 1.45 -12.12 -11.04
C ILE A 262 0.89 -11.02 -10.16
N MET A 263 1.37 -10.94 -8.90
CA MET A 263 1.34 -9.70 -8.13
C MET A 263 2.66 -8.94 -8.31
N PRO A 264 2.70 -7.95 -9.17
CA PRO A 264 3.91 -7.25 -9.54
C PRO A 264 4.28 -6.10 -8.60
N THR A 265 5.57 -5.76 -8.52
CA THR A 265 6.05 -4.52 -7.87
C THR A 265 5.71 -3.25 -8.68
N VAL A 266 5.34 -3.39 -9.95
CA VAL A 266 4.66 -2.35 -10.73
C VAL A 266 3.17 -2.67 -10.73
N ILE A 267 2.41 -1.99 -9.91
CA ILE A 267 0.97 -2.16 -9.83
C ILE A 267 0.34 -1.30 -10.93
N ASN A 268 -0.35 -1.97 -11.86
CA ASN A 268 -1.05 -1.30 -12.96
C ASN A 268 -2.53 -1.18 -12.57
N GLU A 269 -2.89 -0.07 -11.93
CA GLU A 269 -4.27 0.26 -11.64
C GLU A 269 -4.70 1.50 -12.42
N ASN A 270 -5.94 1.48 -12.88
CA ASN A 270 -6.51 2.62 -13.56
C ASN A 270 -6.74 3.75 -12.56
N LYS A 271 -6.22 4.93 -12.85
CA LYS A 271 -6.68 6.12 -12.13
C LYS A 271 -8.16 6.29 -12.45
N PRO A 272 -9.05 6.47 -11.45
CA PRO A 272 -10.47 6.75 -11.70
C PRO A 272 -10.63 7.86 -12.74
N ALA A 273 -11.50 7.63 -13.74
CA ALA A 273 -11.57 8.47 -14.94
C ALA A 273 -12.13 9.88 -14.67
N LYS A 274 -12.80 10.06 -13.54
CA LYS A 274 -13.33 11.35 -13.07
C LYS A 274 -13.25 11.39 -11.56
N CYS A 275 -12.36 12.19 -11.04
CA CYS A 275 -12.47 12.68 -9.69
C CYS A 275 -12.11 14.16 -9.71
N ASP A 276 -13.14 14.98 -9.83
CA ASP A 276 -12.98 16.44 -9.88
C ASP A 276 -12.74 17.03 -8.48
N LEU A 277 -12.83 16.22 -7.41
CA LEU A 277 -12.84 16.69 -6.02
C LEU A 277 -11.58 16.41 -5.23
N HIS A 278 -10.91 15.28 -5.41
CA HIS A 278 -9.62 15.02 -4.75
C HIS A 278 -8.55 14.70 -5.80
N PRO A 279 -7.59 15.60 -6.03
CA PRO A 279 -6.62 15.46 -7.12
C PRO A 279 -5.67 14.27 -6.96
N THR A 280 -5.67 13.62 -5.80
CA THR A 280 -4.68 12.60 -5.43
C THR A 280 -5.29 11.29 -4.92
N MET A 281 -6.57 11.01 -5.22
CA MET A 281 -7.21 9.76 -4.80
C MET A 281 -6.45 8.53 -5.32
N LYS A 282 -6.20 7.57 -4.43
CA LYS A 282 -5.53 6.31 -4.77
C LYS A 282 -6.56 5.24 -5.11
N PRO A 283 -6.29 4.37 -6.11
CA PRO A 283 -7.15 3.24 -6.42
C PRO A 283 -7.31 2.29 -5.24
N ILE A 284 -8.55 1.84 -4.99
CA ILE A 284 -8.86 0.91 -3.90
C ILE A 284 -8.11 -0.42 -4.09
N ASN A 285 -8.02 -0.92 -5.32
CA ASN A 285 -7.28 -2.14 -5.65
C ASN A 285 -5.79 -2.04 -5.35
N LEU A 286 -5.16 -0.89 -5.64
CA LEU A 286 -3.76 -0.63 -5.29
C LEU A 286 -3.56 -0.73 -3.78
N LEU A 287 -4.39 -0.03 -3.02
CA LEU A 287 -4.32 -0.02 -1.55
C LEU A 287 -4.61 -1.41 -0.98
N GLY A 288 -5.66 -2.08 -1.49
CA GLY A 288 -6.02 -3.44 -1.10
C GLY A 288 -4.88 -4.45 -1.31
N THR A 289 -4.13 -4.32 -2.41
CA THR A 289 -2.94 -5.14 -2.67
C THR A 289 -1.86 -4.93 -1.60
N LEU A 290 -1.51 -3.67 -1.29
CA LEU A 290 -0.50 -3.35 -0.29
C LEU A 290 -0.91 -3.83 1.11
N ILE A 291 -2.20 -3.66 1.45
CA ILE A 291 -2.78 -4.05 2.72
C ILE A 291 -2.71 -5.58 2.88
N LYS A 292 -3.18 -6.33 1.90
CA LYS A 292 -3.15 -7.81 1.92
C LYS A 292 -1.73 -8.37 1.98
N ASN A 293 -0.77 -7.74 1.31
CA ASN A 293 0.63 -8.19 1.33
C ASN A 293 1.28 -8.11 2.71
N SER A 294 0.88 -7.17 3.55
CA SER A 294 1.62 -6.84 4.79
C SER A 294 0.74 -6.80 6.04
N SER A 295 -0.49 -7.29 5.95
CA SER A 295 -1.39 -7.47 7.11
C SER A 295 -2.28 -8.69 6.95
N ARG A 296 -2.74 -9.24 8.08
CA ARG A 296 -3.72 -10.33 8.14
C ARG A 296 -5.13 -9.77 8.34
N LYS A 297 -6.16 -10.60 8.14
CA LYS A 297 -7.54 -10.26 8.49
C LYS A 297 -7.63 -9.84 9.95
N ASP A 298 -8.51 -8.88 10.24
CA ASP A 298 -8.72 -8.29 11.57
C ASP A 298 -7.54 -7.49 12.15
N GLU A 299 -6.41 -7.38 11.45
CA GLU A 299 -5.32 -6.50 11.87
C GLU A 299 -5.63 -5.02 11.60
N ILE A 300 -5.00 -4.15 12.40
CA ILE A 300 -5.25 -2.70 12.35
C ILE A 300 -4.29 -2.04 11.36
N VAL A 301 -4.86 -1.36 10.38
CA VAL A 301 -4.17 -0.52 9.39
C VAL A 301 -4.39 0.95 9.74
N LEU A 302 -3.32 1.71 9.83
CA LEU A 302 -3.37 3.14 10.08
C LEU A 302 -3.09 3.94 8.81
N ASP A 303 -3.93 4.94 8.55
CA ASP A 303 -3.68 5.98 7.55
C ASP A 303 -3.81 7.37 8.21
N PRO A 304 -2.71 8.02 8.60
CA PRO A 304 -2.74 9.34 9.23
C PRO A 304 -3.01 10.51 8.27
N PHE A 305 -3.28 10.25 6.98
CA PHE A 305 -3.65 11.22 5.96
C PHE A 305 -4.78 10.65 5.10
N GLY A 306 -5.96 10.51 5.69
CA GLY A 306 -7.09 9.74 5.16
C GLY A 306 -7.65 10.21 3.83
N GLY A 307 -7.59 11.51 3.56
CA GLY A 307 -8.05 12.10 2.30
C GLY A 307 -9.47 11.68 1.95
N SER A 308 -9.63 11.03 0.80
CA SER A 308 -10.93 10.56 0.28
C SER A 308 -11.46 9.26 0.94
N GLY A 309 -10.78 8.70 1.94
CA GLY A 309 -11.20 7.46 2.59
C GLY A 309 -10.90 6.17 1.82
N SER A 310 -10.15 6.22 0.72
CA SER A 310 -9.86 5.03 -0.10
C SER A 310 -9.18 3.91 0.69
N THR A 311 -8.32 4.24 1.66
CA THR A 311 -7.68 3.25 2.55
C THR A 311 -8.71 2.57 3.45
N LEU A 312 -9.71 3.31 3.94
CA LEU A 312 -10.78 2.75 4.77
C LEU A 312 -11.62 1.75 3.97
N ILE A 313 -12.02 2.11 2.74
CA ILE A 313 -12.78 1.22 1.86
C ILE A 313 -11.97 -0.04 1.53
N ALA A 314 -10.69 0.10 1.20
CA ALA A 314 -9.81 -1.04 0.93
C ALA A 314 -9.67 -1.97 2.16
N CYS A 315 -9.64 -1.42 3.37
CA CYS A 315 -9.61 -2.20 4.61
C CYS A 315 -10.92 -2.94 4.84
N GLU A 316 -12.08 -2.29 4.66
CA GLU A 316 -13.37 -2.95 4.80
C GLU A 316 -13.51 -4.10 3.82
N GLN A 317 -13.23 -3.88 2.53
CA GLN A 317 -13.32 -4.91 1.49
C GLN A 317 -12.32 -6.07 1.69
N SER A 318 -11.23 -5.85 2.42
CA SER A 318 -10.21 -6.86 2.69
C SER A 318 -10.27 -7.41 4.13
N GLU A 319 -11.35 -7.12 4.88
CA GLU A 319 -11.58 -7.55 6.27
C GLU A 319 -10.49 -7.09 7.26
N ARG A 320 -9.89 -5.92 7.02
CA ARG A 320 -8.96 -5.26 7.96
C ARG A 320 -9.69 -4.14 8.69
N ILE A 321 -9.10 -3.67 9.78
CA ILE A 321 -9.63 -2.56 10.58
C ILE A 321 -8.86 -1.30 10.19
N CYS A 322 -9.53 -0.24 9.78
CA CYS A 322 -8.89 1.03 9.44
C CYS A 322 -9.05 2.05 10.57
N TYR A 323 -7.93 2.63 10.99
CA TYR A 323 -7.91 3.85 11.79
C TYR A 323 -7.30 4.95 10.94
N THR A 324 -8.03 6.03 10.71
CA THR A 324 -7.57 7.11 9.84
C THR A 324 -7.75 8.48 10.50
N ALA A 325 -6.86 9.40 10.17
CA ALA A 325 -6.96 10.80 10.54
C ALA A 325 -6.96 11.68 9.29
N GLU A 326 -7.82 12.68 9.25
CA GLU A 326 -7.90 13.65 8.17
C GLU A 326 -7.99 15.07 8.76
N LEU A 327 -7.22 15.99 8.19
CA LEU A 327 -7.13 17.36 8.68
C LEU A 327 -8.24 18.27 8.17
N ASP A 328 -8.69 18.05 6.93
CA ASP A 328 -9.75 18.83 6.31
C ASP A 328 -11.12 18.30 6.73
N GLU A 329 -11.87 19.13 7.45
CA GLU A 329 -13.20 18.81 7.98
C GLU A 329 -14.16 18.33 6.88
N LYS A 330 -14.01 18.80 5.64
CA LYS A 330 -14.85 18.41 4.51
C LYS A 330 -14.66 16.97 4.06
N PHE A 331 -13.47 16.42 4.26
CA PHE A 331 -13.18 15.02 3.94
C PHE A 331 -13.43 14.07 5.11
N CYS A 332 -13.82 14.61 6.27
CA CYS A 332 -14.24 13.81 7.42
C CYS A 332 -15.74 13.46 7.39
N ASP A 333 -16.54 14.16 6.58
CA ASP A 333 -17.98 13.93 6.39
C ASP A 333 -18.23 12.72 5.49
#